data_7661aec489cf3c0e47274a964bf37487
#
_entry.id   7661aec489cf3c0e47274a964bf37487
#
_cell.length_a   1.000
_cell.length_b   1.000
_cell.length_c   1.000
_cell.angle_alpha   90.00
_cell.angle_beta   90.00
_cell.angle_gamma   90.00
#
_symmetry.space_group_name_H-M   'P 1'
#
loop_
_entity.id
_entity.type
_entity.pdbx_description
1 polymer ?
#
loop_
_entity_poly.entity_id
_entity_poly.type
_entity_poly.pdbx_seq_one_letter_code
_entity_poly.pdbx_strand_id
1 'polypeptide(L)'
;MTGSHRQNGHREVLYIIACGSPLARDVGRLVELAQQDGWDVCVVTTPDGAKFVDRTAVARQTGHPVRTHYKNPGDPDVLPPADAMIVCPATVNTVNKWAAGITDTLALGLLVEAQGRGVPLVAVPYTNAAMATHPALQAGLARLTEWGVHVLFGDDVVPLHPPGTGERHQHTFPWARTLATLRPGCKEGPLVNASGSKGAPS
;
A
#
# COMPACT_ATOMS: atom_id res chain seq x y z
N MET A 1 18.69 -21.44 20.22
CA MET A 1 17.52 -22.35 20.10
C MET A 1 16.28 -21.53 20.38
N THR A 2 15.69 -20.92 19.37
CA THR A 2 14.42 -20.23 19.47
C THR A 2 13.54 -20.79 18.36
N GLY A 3 12.73 -21.79 18.77
CA GLY A 3 11.79 -22.48 17.90
C GLY A 3 10.66 -21.55 17.47
N SER A 4 10.56 -21.37 16.17
CA SER A 4 9.41 -20.80 15.50
C SER A 4 8.18 -21.68 15.78
N HIS A 5 7.25 -21.20 16.57
CA HIS A 5 5.93 -21.83 16.74
C HIS A 5 5.08 -21.56 15.50
N ARG A 6 5.26 -22.40 14.46
CA ARG A 6 4.22 -22.60 13.45
C ARG A 6 3.21 -23.58 14.04
N GLN A 7 2.19 -23.08 14.70
CA GLN A 7 1.03 -23.88 15.10
C GLN A 7 -0.19 -23.49 14.27
N ASN A 8 -0.82 -24.52 13.70
CA ASN A 8 -2.03 -24.57 12.91
C ASN A 8 -1.92 -24.07 11.47
N GLY A 9 -2.41 -24.91 10.52
CA GLY A 9 -2.44 -24.72 9.07
C GLY A 9 -3.27 -23.54 8.54
N HIS A 10 -3.40 -22.46 9.32
CA HIS A 10 -3.99 -21.19 8.90
C HIS A 10 -2.89 -20.33 8.22
N ARG A 11 -3.09 -20.01 6.95
CA ARG A 11 -2.23 -19.03 6.25
C ARG A 11 -2.58 -17.63 6.75
N GLU A 12 -1.56 -16.82 7.01
CA GLU A 12 -1.75 -15.40 7.30
C GLU A 12 -2.36 -14.69 6.09
N VAL A 13 -3.29 -13.78 6.34
CA VAL A 13 -4.07 -13.10 5.32
C VAL A 13 -3.48 -11.73 5.02
N LEU A 14 -3.06 -11.52 3.79
CA LEU A 14 -2.57 -10.22 3.31
C LEU A 14 -3.63 -9.51 2.47
N TYR A 15 -4.01 -8.30 2.87
CA TYR A 15 -4.79 -7.42 2.00
C TYR A 15 -3.88 -6.52 1.17
N ILE A 16 -4.07 -6.56 -0.15
CA ILE A 16 -3.45 -5.61 -1.07
C ILE A 16 -4.50 -4.61 -1.50
N ILE A 17 -4.28 -3.34 -1.17
CA ILE A 17 -5.17 -2.23 -1.52
C ILE A 17 -4.61 -1.51 -2.74
N ALA A 18 -5.29 -1.64 -3.90
CA ALA A 18 -4.89 -1.02 -5.15
C ALA A 18 -5.67 0.27 -5.42
N CYS A 19 -4.96 1.40 -5.49
CA CYS A 19 -5.56 2.70 -5.75
C CYS A 19 -5.55 3.06 -7.24
N GLY A 20 -6.26 4.15 -7.61
CA GLY A 20 -6.45 4.62 -8.98
C GLY A 20 -5.17 5.13 -9.63
N SER A 21 -4.34 4.23 -10.10
CA SER A 21 -3.08 4.50 -10.79
C SER A 21 -2.87 3.47 -11.91
N PRO A 22 -2.25 3.84 -13.05
CA PRO A 22 -1.90 2.89 -14.10
C PRO A 22 -1.12 1.67 -13.60
N LEU A 23 -0.27 1.84 -12.58
CA LEU A 23 0.49 0.76 -11.95
C LEU A 23 -0.41 -0.34 -11.34
N ALA A 24 -1.66 -0.03 -10.98
CA ALA A 24 -2.59 -1.01 -10.43
C ALA A 24 -2.95 -2.13 -11.41
N ARG A 25 -2.70 -1.96 -12.72
CA ARG A 25 -2.85 -3.02 -13.74
C ARG A 25 -1.95 -4.22 -13.43
N ASP A 26 -0.80 -3.96 -12.83
CA ASP A 26 0.24 -4.95 -12.53
C ASP A 26 0.16 -5.52 -11.11
N VAL A 27 -0.92 -5.24 -10.35
CA VAL A 27 -1.08 -5.70 -8.96
C VAL A 27 -0.95 -7.22 -8.82
N GLY A 28 -1.31 -7.97 -9.87
CA GLY A 28 -1.15 -9.42 -9.92
C GLY A 28 0.29 -9.90 -9.68
N ARG A 29 1.31 -9.08 -9.94
CA ARG A 29 2.72 -9.39 -9.62
C ARG A 29 2.95 -9.41 -8.11
N LEU A 30 2.37 -8.46 -7.38
CA LEU A 30 2.48 -8.46 -5.91
C LEU A 30 1.69 -9.61 -5.31
N VAL A 31 0.52 -9.94 -5.88
CA VAL A 31 -0.26 -11.13 -5.49
C VAL A 31 0.57 -12.39 -5.65
N GLU A 32 1.22 -12.59 -6.81
CA GLU A 32 2.05 -13.76 -7.08
C GLU A 32 3.19 -13.89 -6.07
N LEU A 33 3.94 -12.80 -5.84
CA LEU A 33 5.04 -12.78 -4.86
C LEU A 33 4.55 -13.11 -3.44
N ALA A 34 3.42 -12.54 -3.03
CA ALA A 34 2.85 -12.80 -1.71
C ALA A 34 2.38 -14.26 -1.56
N GLN A 35 1.77 -14.85 -2.59
CA GLN A 35 1.37 -16.25 -2.58
C GLN A 35 2.57 -17.19 -2.53
N GLN A 36 3.66 -16.88 -3.25
CA GLN A 36 4.93 -17.62 -3.17
C GLN A 36 5.57 -17.54 -1.78
N ASP A 37 5.36 -16.43 -1.06
CA ASP A 37 5.80 -16.21 0.32
C ASP A 37 4.86 -16.87 1.37
N GLY A 38 3.77 -17.48 0.92
CA GLY A 38 2.84 -18.27 1.75
C GLY A 38 1.59 -17.55 2.23
N TRP A 39 1.38 -16.30 1.83
CA TRP A 39 0.19 -15.54 2.21
C TRP A 39 -1.09 -16.04 1.52
N ASP A 40 -2.21 -15.99 2.24
CA ASP A 40 -3.55 -15.97 1.65
C ASP A 40 -3.87 -14.52 1.26
N VAL A 41 -4.04 -14.25 -0.04
CA VAL A 41 -4.07 -12.86 -0.55
C VAL A 41 -5.47 -12.44 -0.93
N CYS A 42 -5.93 -11.32 -0.37
CA CYS A 42 -7.16 -10.65 -0.73
C CYS A 42 -6.86 -9.28 -1.37
N VAL A 43 -7.55 -8.94 -2.45
CA VAL A 43 -7.37 -7.63 -3.10
C VAL A 43 -8.60 -6.76 -2.90
N VAL A 44 -8.36 -5.53 -2.46
CA VAL A 44 -9.36 -4.48 -2.34
C VAL A 44 -8.95 -3.31 -3.24
N THR A 45 -9.86 -2.79 -4.02
CA THR A 45 -9.58 -1.61 -4.84
C THR A 45 -10.29 -0.38 -4.27
N THR A 46 -9.69 0.80 -4.46
CA THR A 46 -10.49 2.02 -4.40
C THR A 46 -11.46 2.07 -5.61
N PRO A 47 -12.53 2.88 -5.60
CA PRO A 47 -13.42 3.03 -6.76
C PRO A 47 -12.66 3.37 -8.05
N ASP A 48 -11.66 4.25 -7.97
CA ASP A 48 -10.82 4.56 -9.13
C ASP A 48 -9.81 3.44 -9.45
N GLY A 49 -9.31 2.72 -8.44
CA GLY A 49 -8.44 1.55 -8.64
C GLY A 49 -9.11 0.43 -9.44
N ALA A 50 -10.41 0.25 -9.25
CA ALA A 50 -11.21 -0.75 -9.97
C ALA A 50 -11.24 -0.53 -11.49
N LYS A 51 -10.93 0.69 -11.97
CA LYS A 51 -10.85 1.01 -13.41
C LYS A 51 -9.58 0.46 -14.08
N PHE A 52 -8.57 0.13 -13.28
CA PHE A 52 -7.25 -0.33 -13.77
C PHE A 52 -7.04 -1.83 -13.54
N VAL A 53 -7.61 -2.40 -12.49
CA VAL A 53 -7.41 -3.79 -12.11
C VAL A 53 -8.33 -4.71 -12.91
N ASP A 54 -7.78 -5.75 -13.54
CA ASP A 54 -8.59 -6.87 -14.04
C ASP A 54 -9.07 -7.71 -12.84
N ARG A 55 -10.23 -7.34 -12.30
CA ARG A 55 -10.80 -7.97 -11.10
C ARG A 55 -11.10 -9.45 -11.30
N THR A 56 -11.44 -9.85 -12.53
CA THR A 56 -11.73 -11.26 -12.84
C THR A 56 -10.46 -12.10 -12.81
N ALA A 57 -9.39 -11.61 -13.43
CA ALA A 57 -8.09 -12.29 -13.39
C ALA A 57 -7.54 -12.38 -11.98
N VAL A 58 -7.58 -11.27 -11.23
CA VAL A 58 -7.10 -11.22 -9.84
C VAL A 58 -7.93 -12.11 -8.92
N ALA A 59 -9.26 -12.15 -9.06
CA ALA A 59 -10.11 -13.04 -8.26
C ALA A 59 -9.80 -14.52 -8.53
N ARG A 60 -9.52 -14.89 -9.80
CA ARG A 60 -9.07 -16.25 -10.13
C ARG A 60 -7.71 -16.58 -9.52
N GLN A 61 -6.79 -15.63 -9.53
CA GLN A 61 -5.44 -15.79 -8.99
C GLN A 61 -5.44 -15.96 -7.48
N THR A 62 -6.26 -15.18 -6.76
CA THR A 62 -6.30 -15.20 -5.29
C THR A 62 -7.26 -16.26 -4.73
N GLY A 63 -8.27 -16.67 -5.49
CA GLY A 63 -9.39 -17.48 -4.98
C GLY A 63 -10.43 -16.66 -4.20
N HIS A 64 -10.24 -15.34 -4.06
CA HIS A 64 -11.13 -14.43 -3.35
C HIS A 64 -11.75 -13.39 -4.29
N PRO A 65 -12.98 -12.90 -4.02
CA PRO A 65 -13.56 -11.81 -4.79
C PRO A 65 -12.79 -10.50 -4.54
N VAL A 66 -12.55 -9.71 -5.61
CA VAL A 66 -11.98 -8.37 -5.46
C VAL A 66 -13.08 -7.41 -4.99
N ARG A 67 -12.90 -6.81 -3.80
CA ARG A 67 -13.84 -5.87 -3.22
C ARG A 67 -13.49 -4.43 -3.58
N THR A 68 -14.53 -3.58 -3.76
CA THR A 68 -14.37 -2.15 -4.08
C THR A 68 -15.23 -1.28 -3.18
N HIS A 69 -16.44 -1.73 -2.86
CA HIS A 69 -17.43 -0.98 -2.09
C HIS A 69 -17.79 -1.70 -0.80
N TYR A 70 -18.30 -0.95 0.17
CA TYR A 70 -18.91 -1.54 1.35
C TYR A 70 -20.03 -2.52 0.94
N LYS A 71 -20.22 -3.56 1.75
CA LYS A 71 -21.36 -4.48 1.59
C LYS A 71 -22.65 -3.81 2.00
N ASN A 72 -23.79 -4.32 1.52
CA ASN A 72 -25.07 -3.88 2.05
C ASN A 72 -25.28 -4.39 3.49
N PRO A 73 -26.11 -3.70 4.29
CA PRO A 73 -26.50 -4.22 5.59
C PRO A 73 -27.08 -5.63 5.47
N GLY A 74 -26.57 -6.56 6.28
CA GLY A 74 -27.01 -7.97 6.27
C GLY A 74 -26.26 -8.89 5.31
N ASP A 75 -25.46 -8.37 4.37
CA ASP A 75 -24.61 -9.22 3.54
C ASP A 75 -23.49 -9.87 4.40
N PRO A 76 -23.12 -11.14 4.13
CA PRO A 76 -22.03 -11.80 4.84
C PRO A 76 -20.67 -11.16 4.50
N ASP A 77 -19.69 -11.32 5.38
CA ASP A 77 -18.30 -11.04 5.04
C ASP A 77 -17.77 -12.11 4.10
N VAL A 78 -17.20 -11.67 2.99
CA VAL A 78 -16.71 -12.57 1.92
C VAL A 78 -15.19 -12.70 1.90
N LEU A 79 -14.49 -11.93 2.74
CA LEU A 79 -13.04 -12.01 2.90
C LEU A 79 -12.70 -12.34 4.35
N PRO A 80 -11.66 -13.16 4.60
CA PRO A 80 -11.16 -13.43 5.94
C PRO A 80 -10.56 -12.14 6.55
N PRO A 81 -10.46 -12.02 7.89
CA PRO A 81 -9.78 -10.89 8.53
C PRO A 81 -8.32 -10.77 8.08
N ALA A 82 -7.85 -9.55 7.87
CA ALA A 82 -6.46 -9.30 7.47
C ALA A 82 -5.50 -9.36 8.67
N ASP A 83 -4.36 -10.02 8.48
CA ASP A 83 -3.21 -10.05 9.39
C ASP A 83 -2.19 -8.96 9.05
N ALA A 84 -2.16 -8.51 7.78
CA ALA A 84 -1.35 -7.39 7.32
C ALA A 84 -2.01 -6.71 6.10
N MET A 85 -1.63 -5.46 5.82
CA MET A 85 -2.11 -4.76 4.62
C MET A 85 -1.00 -4.00 3.92
N ILE A 86 -1.04 -4.02 2.57
CA ILE A 86 -0.17 -3.23 1.70
C ILE A 86 -1.03 -2.33 0.82
N VAL A 87 -0.81 -1.03 0.85
CA VAL A 87 -1.42 -0.06 -0.08
C VAL A 87 -0.46 0.17 -1.24
N CYS A 88 -0.70 -0.50 -2.35
CA CYS A 88 0.20 -0.50 -3.50
C CYS A 88 -0.54 -0.72 -4.84
N PRO A 89 -0.49 0.28 -5.74
CA PRO A 89 0.03 1.64 -5.55
C PRO A 89 -0.89 2.49 -4.66
N ALA A 90 -0.30 3.33 -3.80
CA ALA A 90 -1.03 4.35 -3.07
C ALA A 90 -1.07 5.66 -3.87
N THR A 91 -2.25 6.27 -4.00
CA THR A 91 -2.38 7.60 -4.63
C THR A 91 -2.33 8.71 -3.58
N VAL A 92 -1.98 9.93 -4.02
CA VAL A 92 -2.01 11.14 -3.18
C VAL A 92 -3.37 11.31 -2.50
N ASN A 93 -4.46 11.09 -3.23
CA ASN A 93 -5.82 11.16 -2.67
C ASN A 93 -6.01 10.17 -1.49
N THR A 94 -5.58 8.91 -1.67
CA THR A 94 -5.71 7.89 -0.63
C THR A 94 -4.83 8.21 0.58
N VAL A 95 -3.58 8.61 0.38
CA VAL A 95 -2.66 8.99 1.47
C VAL A 95 -3.23 10.15 2.28
N ASN A 96 -3.67 11.23 1.61
CA ASN A 96 -4.19 12.41 2.28
C ASN A 96 -5.48 12.13 3.07
N LYS A 97 -6.40 11.35 2.49
CA LYS A 97 -7.63 10.96 3.16
C LYS A 97 -7.36 10.04 4.35
N TRP A 98 -6.50 9.05 4.20
CA TRP A 98 -6.12 8.15 5.28
C TRP A 98 -5.48 8.91 6.44
N ALA A 99 -4.49 9.77 6.15
CA ALA A 99 -3.83 10.62 7.15
C ALA A 99 -4.77 11.64 7.81
N ALA A 100 -5.92 11.92 7.21
CA ALA A 100 -6.99 12.76 7.79
C ALA A 100 -8.09 11.93 8.50
N GLY A 101 -7.99 10.59 8.53
CA GLY A 101 -9.00 9.71 9.14
C GLY A 101 -10.32 9.63 8.36
N ILE A 102 -10.32 9.98 7.07
CA ILE A 102 -11.51 9.92 6.20
C ILE A 102 -11.76 8.49 5.77
N THR A 103 -13.00 8.00 5.92
CA THR A 103 -13.41 6.60 5.66
C THR A 103 -14.53 6.49 4.63
N ASP A 104 -14.52 7.36 3.62
CA ASP A 104 -15.57 7.47 2.59
C ASP A 104 -15.54 6.34 1.53
N THR A 105 -14.58 5.42 1.61
CA THR A 105 -14.51 4.21 0.77
C THR A 105 -14.19 2.99 1.62
N LEU A 106 -14.53 1.79 1.13
CA LEU A 106 -14.18 0.53 1.80
C LEU A 106 -12.67 0.45 2.11
N ALA A 107 -11.83 0.79 1.12
CA ALA A 107 -10.37 0.77 1.27
C ALA A 107 -9.91 1.66 2.45
N LEU A 108 -10.41 2.89 2.54
CA LEU A 108 -10.06 3.81 3.61
C LEU A 108 -10.60 3.35 4.98
N GLY A 109 -11.83 2.82 5.01
CA GLY A 109 -12.39 2.26 6.24
C GLY A 109 -11.54 1.13 6.80
N LEU A 110 -11.11 0.19 5.93
CA LEU A 110 -10.24 -0.92 6.30
C LEU A 110 -8.88 -0.42 6.83
N LEU A 111 -8.28 0.59 6.19
CA LEU A 111 -6.97 1.14 6.61
C LEU A 111 -7.03 1.82 7.96
N VAL A 112 -8.04 2.65 8.19
CA VAL A 112 -8.23 3.34 9.48
C VAL A 112 -8.53 2.35 10.60
N GLU A 113 -9.37 1.34 10.35
CA GLU A 113 -9.66 0.28 11.32
C GLU A 113 -8.42 -0.57 11.62
N ALA A 114 -7.71 -1.02 10.58
CA ALA A 114 -6.50 -1.84 10.73
C ALA A 114 -5.43 -1.11 11.54
N GLN A 115 -5.26 0.18 11.32
CA GLN A 115 -4.33 1.02 12.09
C GLN A 115 -4.73 1.08 13.57
N GLY A 116 -6.01 1.28 13.88
CA GLY A 116 -6.51 1.28 15.26
C GLY A 116 -6.35 -0.08 15.97
N ARG A 117 -6.30 -1.17 15.20
CA ARG A 117 -6.08 -2.54 15.68
C ARG A 117 -4.60 -2.93 15.78
N GLY A 118 -3.68 -2.08 15.33
CA GLY A 118 -2.24 -2.38 15.28
C GLY A 118 -1.84 -3.42 14.23
N VAL A 119 -2.64 -3.60 13.18
CA VAL A 119 -2.31 -4.47 12.05
C VAL A 119 -1.11 -3.87 11.29
N PRO A 120 -0.07 -4.64 10.93
CA PRO A 120 1.04 -4.16 10.12
C PRO A 120 0.59 -3.56 8.79
N LEU A 121 1.05 -2.33 8.51
CA LEU A 121 0.64 -1.55 7.35
C LEU A 121 1.84 -1.06 6.56
N VAL A 122 1.81 -1.23 5.24
CA VAL A 122 2.80 -0.69 4.30
C VAL A 122 2.09 0.20 3.30
N ALA A 123 2.63 1.38 3.04
CA ALA A 123 2.15 2.30 2.01
C ALA A 123 3.25 2.55 0.97
N VAL A 124 2.93 2.35 -0.31
CA VAL A 124 3.86 2.59 -1.43
C VAL A 124 3.24 3.61 -2.38
N PRO A 125 3.49 4.91 -2.13
CA PRO A 125 2.98 5.96 -2.99
C PRO A 125 3.61 5.91 -4.38
N TYR A 126 2.76 6.03 -5.41
CA TYR A 126 3.18 6.18 -6.79
C TYR A 126 2.58 7.46 -7.36
N THR A 127 3.43 8.48 -7.54
CA THR A 127 3.00 9.82 -7.94
C THR A 127 4.09 10.54 -8.72
N ASN A 128 3.74 11.63 -9.40
CA ASN A 128 4.69 12.46 -10.11
C ASN A 128 5.37 13.50 -9.20
N ALA A 129 6.47 14.07 -9.69
CA ALA A 129 7.28 15.03 -8.94
C ALA A 129 6.50 16.26 -8.45
N ALA A 130 5.56 16.78 -9.25
CA ALA A 130 4.77 17.95 -8.88
C ALA A 130 3.81 17.66 -7.71
N MET A 131 3.17 16.50 -7.70
CA MET A 131 2.31 16.08 -6.58
C MET A 131 3.15 15.67 -5.35
N ALA A 132 4.34 15.11 -5.58
CA ALA A 132 5.22 14.67 -4.51
C ALA A 132 5.65 15.82 -3.59
N THR A 133 5.83 17.02 -4.13
CA THR A 133 6.24 18.21 -3.36
C THR A 133 5.08 18.91 -2.65
N HIS A 134 3.83 18.48 -2.86
CA HIS A 134 2.68 19.14 -2.25
C HIS A 134 2.69 18.98 -0.72
N PRO A 135 2.56 20.08 0.06
CA PRO A 135 2.65 20.03 1.52
C PRO A 135 1.69 19.06 2.18
N ALA A 136 0.47 18.90 1.65
CA ALA A 136 -0.50 17.97 2.19
C ALA A 136 -0.05 16.51 2.06
N LEU A 137 0.60 16.13 0.94
CA LEU A 137 1.15 14.79 0.79
C LEU A 137 2.30 14.57 1.78
N GLN A 138 3.24 15.50 1.86
CA GLN A 138 4.39 15.41 2.76
C GLN A 138 3.93 15.30 4.23
N ALA A 139 2.98 16.12 4.65
CA ALA A 139 2.39 16.04 5.98
C ALA A 139 1.64 14.72 6.20
N GLY A 140 0.93 14.22 5.19
CA GLY A 140 0.22 12.95 5.24
C GLY A 140 1.18 11.77 5.40
N LEU A 141 2.26 11.71 4.62
CA LEU A 141 3.28 10.66 4.72
C LEU A 141 3.96 10.66 6.09
N ALA A 142 4.37 11.85 6.57
CA ALA A 142 4.97 12.00 7.89
C ALA A 142 4.06 11.50 9.01
N ARG A 143 2.78 11.88 8.96
CA ARG A 143 1.77 11.44 9.95
C ARG A 143 1.53 9.93 9.91
N LEU A 144 1.43 9.33 8.73
CA LEU A 144 1.29 7.88 8.62
C LEU A 144 2.51 7.14 9.18
N THR A 145 3.72 7.66 8.92
CA THR A 145 4.96 7.11 9.47
C THR A 145 4.99 7.22 11.01
N GLU A 146 4.62 8.38 11.57
CA GLU A 146 4.51 8.59 13.01
C GLU A 146 3.54 7.60 13.66
N TRP A 147 2.48 7.24 12.94
CA TRP A 147 1.47 6.26 13.40
C TRP A 147 1.87 4.80 13.13
N GLY A 148 3.10 4.53 12.72
CA GLY A 148 3.64 3.19 12.55
C GLY A 148 3.37 2.52 11.20
N VAL A 149 2.88 3.27 10.20
CA VAL A 149 2.81 2.77 8.83
C VAL A 149 4.19 2.78 8.19
N HIS A 150 4.62 1.67 7.62
CA HIS A 150 5.85 1.62 6.84
C HIS A 150 5.64 2.28 5.48
N VAL A 151 6.17 3.50 5.31
CA VAL A 151 6.05 4.28 4.07
C VAL A 151 7.28 4.06 3.20
N LEU A 152 7.08 3.45 2.03
CA LEU A 152 8.11 3.31 0.99
C LEU A 152 7.91 4.42 -0.05
N PHE A 153 8.64 5.54 0.10
CA PHE A 153 8.52 6.69 -0.78
C PHE A 153 9.85 7.44 -0.89
N GLY A 154 10.24 7.79 -2.10
CA GLY A 154 11.46 8.52 -2.41
C GLY A 154 12.18 7.94 -3.63
N ASP A 155 13.23 8.64 -4.08
CA ASP A 155 13.98 8.29 -5.29
C ASP A 155 14.73 6.94 -5.16
N ASP A 156 15.00 6.51 -3.95
CA ASP A 156 15.60 5.20 -3.65
C ASP A 156 14.58 4.04 -3.75
N VAL A 157 13.29 4.32 -3.75
CA VAL A 157 12.21 3.33 -3.92
C VAL A 157 11.73 3.34 -5.37
N VAL A 158 11.20 4.50 -5.81
CA VAL A 158 10.75 4.71 -7.19
C VAL A 158 11.09 6.15 -7.58
N PRO A 159 11.93 6.35 -8.60
CA PRO A 159 12.26 7.68 -9.05
C PRO A 159 11.01 8.49 -9.39
N LEU A 160 10.97 9.72 -8.88
CA LEU A 160 9.88 10.63 -9.18
C LEU A 160 9.93 11.03 -10.67
N HIS A 161 8.80 10.96 -11.33
CA HIS A 161 8.70 11.22 -12.76
C HIS A 161 7.96 12.54 -13.05
N PRO A 162 8.19 13.18 -14.21
CA PRO A 162 7.42 14.34 -14.62
C PRO A 162 5.91 14.04 -14.74
N PRO A 163 5.03 15.03 -14.57
CA PRO A 163 3.60 14.85 -14.80
C PRO A 163 3.29 14.24 -16.17
N GLY A 164 2.33 13.30 -16.23
CA GLY A 164 1.91 12.63 -17.46
C GLY A 164 2.83 11.51 -17.98
N THR A 165 3.92 11.17 -17.28
CA THR A 165 4.88 10.14 -17.74
C THR A 165 4.90 8.87 -16.91
N GLY A 166 3.99 8.72 -15.94
CA GLY A 166 3.97 7.60 -14.97
C GLY A 166 3.95 6.20 -15.62
N GLU A 167 3.28 6.04 -16.76
CA GLU A 167 3.23 4.74 -17.45
C GLU A 167 4.60 4.23 -17.90
N ARG A 168 5.55 5.12 -18.17
CA ARG A 168 6.90 4.75 -18.65
C ARG A 168 7.79 4.15 -17.54
N HIS A 169 7.44 4.39 -16.29
CA HIS A 169 8.26 3.99 -15.12
C HIS A 169 7.71 2.77 -14.38
N GLN A 170 6.60 2.17 -14.84
CA GLN A 170 5.93 1.05 -14.16
C GLN A 170 6.81 -0.21 -14.10
N HIS A 171 7.64 -0.44 -15.12
CA HIS A 171 8.49 -1.64 -15.24
C HIS A 171 9.61 -1.71 -14.18
N THR A 172 9.98 -0.57 -13.58
CA THR A 172 11.02 -0.49 -12.53
C THR A 172 10.45 -0.57 -11.12
N PHE A 173 9.13 -0.74 -10.96
CA PHE A 173 8.50 -0.73 -9.66
C PHE A 173 8.97 -1.91 -8.77
N PRO A 174 9.36 -1.67 -7.52
CA PRO A 174 10.03 -2.65 -6.67
C PRO A 174 9.04 -3.56 -5.92
N TRP A 175 8.29 -4.40 -6.64
CA TRP A 175 7.28 -5.28 -6.07
C TRP A 175 7.81 -6.18 -4.94
N ALA A 176 9.00 -6.76 -5.11
CA ALA A 176 9.60 -7.64 -4.11
C ALA A 176 10.01 -6.87 -2.83
N ARG A 177 10.56 -5.65 -2.97
CA ARG A 177 10.90 -4.78 -1.82
C ARG A 177 9.65 -4.41 -1.03
N THR A 178 8.55 -4.13 -1.74
CA THR A 178 7.25 -3.83 -1.12
C THR A 178 6.79 -4.94 -0.19
N LEU A 179 6.87 -6.19 -0.61
CA LEU A 179 6.49 -7.33 0.22
C LEU A 179 7.48 -7.56 1.38
N ALA A 180 8.78 -7.42 1.11
CA ALA A 180 9.82 -7.65 2.11
C ALA A 180 9.69 -6.72 3.33
N THR A 181 9.08 -5.53 3.16
CA THR A 181 8.86 -4.56 4.24
C THR A 181 7.90 -5.06 5.33
N LEU A 182 7.05 -6.05 5.04
CA LEU A 182 6.19 -6.68 6.06
C LEU A 182 6.96 -7.61 7.02
N ARG A 183 8.18 -8.03 6.68
CA ARG A 183 8.95 -8.96 7.52
C ARG A 183 9.52 -8.25 8.75
N PRO A 184 9.40 -8.82 9.97
CA PRO A 184 10.07 -8.28 11.16
C PRO A 184 11.59 -8.28 10.95
N GLY A 185 12.21 -7.09 10.93
CA GLY A 185 13.66 -6.94 10.79
C GLY A 185 14.14 -5.90 9.77
N CYS A 186 13.33 -5.47 8.84
CA CYS A 186 13.66 -4.34 7.96
C CYS A 186 13.39 -3.00 8.67
N LYS A 187 14.23 -2.64 9.62
CA LYS A 187 14.32 -1.26 10.11
C LYS A 187 15.17 -0.49 9.11
N GLU A 188 14.58 0.03 8.06
CA GLU A 188 15.19 1.14 7.32
C GLU A 188 15.13 2.38 8.22
N GLY A 189 16.29 3.02 8.41
CA GLY A 189 16.43 4.16 9.31
C GLY A 189 15.59 5.37 8.89
N PRO A 190 15.42 6.36 9.78
CA PRO A 190 14.59 7.53 9.52
C PRO A 190 15.12 8.30 8.30
N LEU A 191 14.20 8.73 7.45
CA LEU A 191 14.45 9.62 6.32
C LEU A 191 15.29 10.82 6.79
N VAL A 192 16.56 10.89 6.36
CA VAL A 192 17.43 12.04 6.61
C VAL A 192 16.93 13.18 5.74
N ASN A 193 16.30 14.17 6.36
CA ASN A 193 15.96 15.42 5.71
C ASN A 193 17.23 16.05 5.13
N ALA A 194 17.34 16.08 3.81
CA ALA A 194 18.29 16.94 3.12
C ALA A 194 17.83 18.40 3.26
N SER A 195 18.03 19.00 4.43
CA SER A 195 17.94 20.44 4.61
C SER A 195 19.17 21.06 3.97
N GLY A 196 18.97 21.63 2.77
CA GLY A 196 19.97 22.41 2.07
C GLY A 196 20.41 23.62 2.91
N SER A 197 21.66 23.59 3.33
CA SER A 197 22.35 24.76 3.85
C SER A 197 22.50 25.78 2.72
N LYS A 198 21.70 26.84 2.72
CA LYS A 198 22.02 28.07 1.99
C LYS A 198 23.08 28.84 2.79
N GLY A 199 24.33 28.73 2.36
CA GLY A 199 25.35 29.67 2.72
C GLY A 199 25.04 31.05 2.14
N ALA A 200 24.97 32.06 2.98
CA ALA A 200 24.92 33.44 2.55
C ALA A 200 26.34 33.89 2.17
N PRO A 201 26.52 34.60 1.06
CA PRO A 201 27.76 35.34 0.83
C PRO A 201 27.71 36.69 1.52
N SER A 202 28.87 37.08 2.04
CA SER A 202 29.23 38.39 2.60
C SER A 202 29.10 39.49 1.60
#